data_34c1e323fca018ab217ae483254f6404
#
_entry.id   34c1e323fca018ab217ae483254f6404
#
_cell.length_a   1.000
_cell.length_b   1.000
_cell.length_c   1.000
_cell.angle_alpha   90.00
_cell.angle_beta   90.00
_cell.angle_gamma   90.00
#
_symmetry.space_group_name_H-M   'P 1'
#
loop_
_entity.id
_entity.type
_entity.pdbx_description
1 polymer ?
#
loop_
_entity_poly.entity_id
_entity_poly.type
_entity_poly.pdbx_seq_one_letter_code
_entity_poly.pdbx_strand_id
1 'polypeptide(L)'
;MTPRWTTAVLDTDLPGGLAVARGPDGFLLDDNGPLYPREWLKRQDLTVLAEHGIGHLDGEPVYLLELDRAAQVEGCRWQGLRAFMLEGDHTLYKVLGYAAQIGTWAREHRFCGSCGRAMTQIHLERAMYCAPCDLRSYPRISPSMIVLITRGDEVLLARSPRFVPGVYSTLAGFAEPGESAEDCLIREVREEVQVEVRNIQYLGSQCWPFPHSMMLGFHAEYAGGEIVPQADEIEDAQWFNVHHLPPLPASRSIARYLIDVYVARRLGLAEPVLPG
;
A
#
# COMPACT_ATOMS: atom_id res chain seq x y z
N MET A 1 2.68 24.02 9.50
CA MET A 1 3.43 22.80 9.90
C MET A 1 2.76 21.60 9.24
N THR A 2 3.52 20.70 8.64
CA THR A 2 2.96 19.45 8.10
C THR A 2 2.52 18.57 9.28
N PRO A 3 1.29 18.03 9.30
CA PRO A 3 0.81 17.15 10.36
C PRO A 3 1.76 15.96 10.56
N ARG A 4 2.04 15.62 11.81
CA ARG A 4 2.95 14.52 12.15
C ARG A 4 2.18 13.29 12.57
N TRP A 5 2.25 12.24 11.77
CA TRP A 5 1.73 10.91 12.07
C TRP A 5 2.82 9.99 12.66
N THR A 6 2.48 9.31 13.75
CA THR A 6 3.32 8.25 14.33
C THR A 6 2.48 7.03 14.69
N THR A 7 2.92 5.85 14.29
CA THR A 7 2.24 4.60 14.63
C THR A 7 2.49 4.20 16.08
N ALA A 8 1.47 3.70 16.76
CA ALA A 8 1.57 3.15 18.12
C ALA A 8 0.46 2.13 18.37
N VAL A 9 0.65 1.25 19.32
CA VAL A 9 -0.43 0.45 19.90
C VAL A 9 -0.95 1.21 21.11
N LEU A 10 -2.22 1.61 21.07
CA LEU A 10 -2.84 2.37 22.15
C LEU A 10 -3.88 1.51 22.86
N ASP A 11 -4.03 1.75 24.14
CA ASP A 11 -5.08 1.14 24.94
C ASP A 11 -6.45 1.70 24.52
N THR A 12 -7.35 0.80 24.16
CA THR A 12 -8.70 1.16 23.75
C THR A 12 -9.63 1.50 24.91
N ASP A 13 -9.22 1.21 26.13
CA ASP A 13 -9.99 1.56 27.33
C ASP A 13 -9.77 3.04 27.77
N LEU A 14 -8.72 3.69 27.23
CA LEU A 14 -8.49 5.11 27.48
C LEU A 14 -9.55 5.98 26.76
N PRO A 15 -10.10 7.01 27.45
CA PRO A 15 -11.09 7.90 26.83
C PRO A 15 -10.47 8.90 25.85
N GLY A 16 -11.33 9.49 25.00
CA GLY A 16 -10.96 10.60 24.11
C GLY A 16 -10.23 10.17 22.84
N GLY A 17 -9.63 11.16 22.17
CA GLY A 17 -8.93 11.01 20.91
C GLY A 17 -9.80 11.10 19.67
N LEU A 18 -9.16 10.93 18.52
CA LEU A 18 -9.80 10.88 17.21
C LEU A 18 -10.01 9.43 16.79
N ALA A 19 -10.94 9.21 15.87
CA ALA A 19 -11.12 7.90 15.26
C ALA A 19 -11.50 8.00 13.80
N VAL A 20 -11.16 6.95 13.05
CA VAL A 20 -11.65 6.67 11.71
C VAL A 20 -12.57 5.46 11.76
N ALA A 21 -13.67 5.48 11.03
CA ALA A 21 -14.55 4.32 10.86
C ALA A 21 -14.30 3.71 9.48
N ARG A 22 -14.04 2.38 9.45
CA ARG A 22 -13.83 1.62 8.22
C ARG A 22 -14.86 0.52 8.10
N GLY A 23 -15.53 0.46 6.96
CA GLY A 23 -16.46 -0.59 6.56
C GLY A 23 -16.05 -1.26 5.25
N PRO A 24 -16.90 -2.13 4.69
CA PRO A 24 -16.65 -2.81 3.41
C PRO A 24 -16.43 -1.82 2.25
N ASP A 25 -17.10 -0.68 2.26
CA ASP A 25 -17.06 0.31 1.18
C ASP A 25 -15.92 1.35 1.34
N GLY A 26 -15.08 1.19 2.36
CA GLY A 26 -13.96 2.09 2.65
C GLY A 26 -14.08 2.81 3.98
N PHE A 27 -13.74 4.09 4.00
CA PHE A 27 -13.79 4.95 5.18
C PHE A 27 -15.00 5.90 5.17
N LEU A 28 -15.60 6.09 6.33
CA LEU A 28 -16.63 7.10 6.53
C LEU A 28 -16.00 8.49 6.53
N LEU A 29 -16.59 9.45 5.81
CA LEU A 29 -16.16 10.84 5.81
C LEU A 29 -17.33 11.79 5.63
N ASP A 30 -17.17 12.99 6.17
CA ASP A 30 -18.01 14.17 5.91
C ASP A 30 -17.22 15.23 5.13
N ASP A 31 -17.69 16.46 5.08
CA ASP A 31 -17.01 17.56 4.39
C ASP A 31 -15.72 18.01 5.11
N ASN A 32 -15.53 17.66 6.38
CA ASN A 32 -14.30 17.93 7.15
C ASN A 32 -13.28 16.77 7.05
N GLY A 33 -13.66 15.63 6.48
CA GLY A 33 -12.81 14.47 6.28
C GLY A 33 -13.22 13.23 7.08
N PRO A 34 -12.34 12.23 7.19
CA PRO A 34 -12.65 10.94 7.81
C PRO A 34 -12.22 10.82 9.28
N LEU A 35 -11.72 11.89 9.89
CA LEU A 35 -11.29 11.92 11.30
C LEU A 35 -12.34 12.56 12.16
N TYR A 36 -12.88 11.81 13.12
CA TYR A 36 -13.94 12.27 14.01
C TYR A 36 -13.49 12.21 15.47
N PRO A 37 -14.08 13.02 16.38
CA PRO A 37 -13.99 12.73 17.80
C PRO A 37 -14.49 11.30 18.07
N ARG A 38 -13.65 10.48 18.71
CA ARG A 38 -13.92 9.04 18.95
C ARG A 38 -15.28 8.81 19.63
N GLU A 39 -15.61 9.64 20.61
CA GLU A 39 -16.87 9.56 21.34
C GLU A 39 -18.08 9.93 20.48
N TRP A 40 -17.90 10.76 19.46
CA TRP A 40 -18.96 11.06 18.51
C TRP A 40 -19.28 9.83 17.64
N LEU A 41 -18.26 9.16 17.10
CA LEU A 41 -18.44 7.93 16.31
C LEU A 41 -19.10 6.82 17.15
N LYS A 42 -18.73 6.66 18.42
CA LYS A 42 -19.32 5.64 19.32
C LYS A 42 -20.80 5.89 19.63
N ARG A 43 -21.29 7.11 19.46
CA ARG A 43 -22.72 7.45 19.62
C ARG A 43 -23.54 7.23 18.35
N GLN A 44 -22.90 6.98 17.20
CA GLN A 44 -23.62 6.65 15.98
C GLN A 44 -24.12 5.19 16.04
N ASP A 45 -25.17 4.88 15.29
CA ASP A 45 -25.70 3.51 15.17
C ASP A 45 -24.80 2.65 14.27
N LEU A 46 -23.57 2.35 14.76
CA LEU A 46 -22.54 1.60 14.06
C LEU A 46 -22.36 0.22 14.68
N THR A 47 -22.38 -0.83 13.86
CA THR A 47 -22.02 -2.18 14.31
C THR A 47 -20.50 -2.34 14.27
N VAL A 48 -19.84 -2.04 15.38
CA VAL A 48 -18.37 -2.13 15.52
C VAL A 48 -17.97 -3.57 15.78
N LEU A 49 -17.11 -4.14 14.90
CA LEU A 49 -16.52 -5.46 15.05
C LEU A 49 -15.30 -5.46 15.98
N ALA A 50 -14.48 -4.44 15.82
CA ALA A 50 -13.24 -4.29 16.57
C ALA A 50 -12.83 -2.81 16.64
N GLU A 51 -12.12 -2.47 17.71
CA GLU A 51 -11.49 -1.18 17.89
C GLU A 51 -9.99 -1.35 18.11
N HIS A 52 -9.18 -0.53 17.43
CA HIS A 52 -7.73 -0.58 17.52
C HIS A 52 -7.16 0.83 17.72
N GLY A 53 -6.35 1.01 18.76
CA GLY A 53 -5.53 2.22 18.87
C GLY A 53 -4.40 2.16 17.84
N ILE A 54 -4.30 3.10 16.91
CA ILE A 54 -3.41 2.99 15.74
C ILE A 54 -2.20 3.92 15.77
N GLY A 55 -2.22 4.96 16.58
CA GLY A 55 -1.10 5.91 16.66
C GLY A 55 -1.51 7.30 17.13
N HIS A 56 -0.69 8.28 16.78
CA HIS A 56 -0.94 9.68 17.14
C HIS A 56 -0.82 10.57 15.89
N LEU A 57 -1.75 11.50 15.75
CA LEU A 57 -1.71 12.59 14.77
C LEU A 57 -1.57 13.91 15.52
N ASP A 58 -0.46 14.60 15.33
CA ASP A 58 -0.11 15.84 16.07
C ASP A 58 -0.19 15.69 17.60
N GLY A 59 0.12 14.49 18.11
CA GLY A 59 0.05 14.15 19.52
C GLY A 59 -1.30 13.64 19.99
N GLU A 60 -2.38 13.82 19.23
CA GLU A 60 -3.70 13.30 19.55
C GLU A 60 -3.78 11.80 19.24
N PRO A 61 -4.28 10.94 20.15
CA PRO A 61 -4.43 9.53 19.92
C PRO A 61 -5.49 9.27 18.84
N VAL A 62 -5.19 8.32 17.93
CA VAL A 62 -6.07 7.94 16.82
C VAL A 62 -6.43 6.47 16.90
N TYR A 63 -7.71 6.18 16.71
CA TYR A 63 -8.29 4.85 16.77
C TYR A 63 -8.94 4.46 15.44
N LEU A 64 -8.98 3.17 15.16
CA LEU A 64 -9.75 2.57 14.08
C LEU A 64 -10.97 1.87 14.68
N LEU A 65 -12.16 2.21 14.21
CA LEU A 65 -13.39 1.44 14.41
C LEU A 65 -13.63 0.62 13.14
N GLU A 66 -13.41 -0.68 13.21
CA GLU A 66 -13.68 -1.60 12.11
C GLU A 66 -15.15 -2.04 12.19
N LEU A 67 -15.89 -1.86 11.12
CA LEU A 67 -17.34 -2.11 11.08
C LEU A 67 -17.67 -3.38 10.30
N ASP A 68 -18.73 -4.07 10.71
CA ASP A 68 -19.25 -5.26 10.02
C ASP A 68 -19.86 -4.91 8.66
N ARG A 69 -20.58 -3.79 8.63
CA ARG A 69 -21.30 -3.31 7.44
C ARG A 69 -21.24 -1.79 7.35
N ALA A 70 -21.43 -1.29 6.13
CA ALA A 70 -21.63 0.12 5.93
C ALA A 70 -22.96 0.55 6.60
N ALA A 71 -22.90 1.62 7.38
CA ALA A 71 -24.06 2.24 8.01
C ALA A 71 -24.35 3.59 7.34
N GLN A 72 -25.60 4.01 7.35
CA GLN A 72 -25.95 5.37 6.97
C GLN A 72 -25.75 6.28 8.18
N VAL A 73 -24.87 7.27 8.03
CA VAL A 73 -24.64 8.32 9.01
C VAL A 73 -24.99 9.65 8.34
N GLU A 74 -25.87 10.43 8.96
CA GLU A 74 -26.34 11.69 8.39
C GLU A 74 -25.15 12.64 8.10
N GLY A 75 -25.14 13.23 6.90
CA GLY A 75 -24.07 14.12 6.45
C GLY A 75 -22.75 13.42 6.09
N CYS A 76 -22.70 12.09 6.10
CA CYS A 76 -21.51 11.33 5.78
C CYS A 76 -21.67 10.45 4.53
N ARG A 77 -20.56 10.09 3.93
CA ARG A 77 -20.46 9.15 2.81
C ARG A 77 -19.31 8.18 3.00
N TRP A 78 -19.29 7.09 2.26
CA TRP A 78 -18.20 6.12 2.22
C TRP A 78 -17.26 6.39 1.04
N GLN A 79 -15.95 6.24 1.26
CA GLN A 79 -14.95 6.45 0.23
C GLN A 79 -13.80 5.44 0.35
N GLY A 80 -13.48 4.80 -0.78
CA GLY A 80 -12.38 3.84 -0.85
C GLY A 80 -11.02 4.51 -0.69
N LEU A 81 -10.06 3.79 -0.11
CA LEU A 81 -8.71 4.28 0.18
C LEU A 81 -7.96 4.82 -1.07
N ARG A 82 -8.22 4.26 -2.28
CA ARG A 82 -7.59 4.74 -3.52
C ARG A 82 -7.92 6.19 -3.85
N ALA A 83 -9.11 6.65 -3.56
CA ALA A 83 -9.49 8.04 -3.79
C ALA A 83 -8.70 8.99 -2.88
N PHE A 84 -8.48 8.63 -1.62
CA PHE A 84 -7.60 9.41 -0.72
C PHE A 84 -6.14 9.45 -1.19
N MET A 85 -5.66 8.40 -1.82
CA MET A 85 -4.33 8.41 -2.43
C MET A 85 -4.23 9.40 -3.59
N LEU A 86 -5.28 9.54 -4.39
CA LEU A 86 -5.27 10.39 -5.58
C LEU A 86 -5.50 11.88 -5.23
N GLU A 87 -6.43 12.17 -4.34
CA GLU A 87 -6.99 13.51 -4.12
C GLU A 87 -6.72 14.06 -2.71
N GLY A 88 -6.41 13.19 -1.73
CA GLY A 88 -6.32 13.54 -0.32
C GLY A 88 -4.99 14.15 0.15
N ASP A 89 -4.96 14.58 1.39
CA ASP A 89 -3.73 14.95 2.10
C ASP A 89 -2.83 13.71 2.30
N HIS A 90 -1.52 13.88 2.15
CA HIS A 90 -0.56 12.78 2.24
C HIS A 90 -0.51 12.15 3.64
N THR A 91 -0.55 12.97 4.70
CA THR A 91 -0.56 12.47 6.08
C THR A 91 -1.82 11.69 6.38
N LEU A 92 -2.97 12.20 5.92
CA LEU A 92 -4.24 11.51 6.06
C LEU A 92 -4.23 10.16 5.32
N TYR A 93 -3.68 10.12 4.09
CA TYR A 93 -3.51 8.85 3.38
C TYR A 93 -2.68 7.83 4.15
N LYS A 94 -1.59 8.26 4.83
CA LYS A 94 -0.78 7.39 5.70
C LYS A 94 -1.59 6.84 6.88
N VAL A 95 -2.36 7.68 7.56
CA VAL A 95 -3.24 7.27 8.67
C VAL A 95 -4.24 6.22 8.18
N LEU A 96 -4.95 6.50 7.08
CA LEU A 96 -5.96 5.60 6.53
C LEU A 96 -5.36 4.32 5.96
N GLY A 97 -4.19 4.39 5.33
CA GLY A 97 -3.45 3.23 4.82
C GLY A 97 -3.04 2.29 5.95
N TYR A 98 -2.51 2.85 7.05
CA TYR A 98 -2.19 2.07 8.24
C TYR A 98 -3.45 1.46 8.87
N ALA A 99 -4.51 2.24 9.04
CA ALA A 99 -5.80 1.76 9.53
C ALA A 99 -6.36 0.62 8.66
N ALA A 100 -6.27 0.75 7.33
CA ALA A 100 -6.72 -0.29 6.40
C ALA A 100 -5.95 -1.61 6.57
N GLN A 101 -4.63 -1.56 6.73
CA GLN A 101 -3.81 -2.75 6.96
C GLN A 101 -4.12 -3.42 8.30
N ILE A 102 -4.26 -2.63 9.38
CA ILE A 102 -4.61 -3.15 10.71
C ILE A 102 -6.00 -3.79 10.71
N GLY A 103 -7.02 -3.12 10.14
CA GLY A 103 -8.37 -3.69 10.05
C GLY A 103 -8.43 -4.95 9.18
N THR A 104 -7.70 -4.98 8.06
CA THR A 104 -7.59 -6.16 7.20
C THR A 104 -6.96 -7.33 7.95
N TRP A 105 -5.82 -7.10 8.61
CA TRP A 105 -5.17 -8.12 9.44
C TRP A 105 -6.10 -8.65 10.53
N ALA A 106 -6.72 -7.78 11.30
CA ALA A 106 -7.60 -8.18 12.41
C ALA A 106 -8.79 -9.03 11.92
N ARG A 107 -9.34 -8.73 10.74
CA ARG A 107 -10.44 -9.48 10.12
C ARG A 107 -10.02 -10.84 9.60
N GLU A 108 -8.85 -10.93 8.97
CA GLU A 108 -8.36 -12.14 8.32
C GLU A 108 -7.71 -13.14 9.31
N HIS A 109 -7.31 -12.69 10.51
CA HIS A 109 -6.63 -13.52 11.49
C HIS A 109 -7.47 -13.81 12.75
N ARG A 110 -8.79 -13.86 12.60
CA ARG A 110 -9.72 -14.22 13.69
C ARG A 110 -9.65 -15.68 14.10
N PHE A 111 -9.18 -16.55 13.22
CA PHE A 111 -9.08 -17.98 13.46
C PHE A 111 -7.65 -18.47 13.24
N CYS A 112 -7.22 -19.41 14.07
CA CYS A 112 -5.89 -20.01 13.98
C CYS A 112 -5.73 -20.82 12.70
N GLY A 113 -4.74 -20.54 11.88
CA GLY A 113 -4.44 -21.29 10.66
C GLY A 113 -3.98 -22.73 10.90
N SER A 114 -3.59 -23.08 12.14
CA SER A 114 -3.17 -24.43 12.51
C SER A 114 -4.33 -25.30 13.01
N CYS A 115 -5.21 -24.78 13.88
CA CYS A 115 -6.25 -25.58 14.52
C CYS A 115 -7.68 -25.08 14.33
N GLY A 116 -7.89 -23.99 13.61
CA GLY A 116 -9.19 -23.41 13.32
C GLY A 116 -9.90 -22.73 14.50
N ARG A 117 -9.33 -22.70 15.69
CA ARG A 117 -9.95 -22.06 16.87
C ARG A 117 -9.85 -20.55 16.78
N ALA A 118 -10.81 -19.86 17.40
CA ALA A 118 -10.77 -18.39 17.51
C ALA A 118 -9.49 -17.94 18.23
N MET A 119 -8.89 -16.88 17.70
CA MET A 119 -7.72 -16.22 18.28
C MET A 119 -8.16 -14.97 19.06
N THR A 120 -7.36 -14.58 20.04
CA THR A 120 -7.56 -13.37 20.83
C THR A 120 -6.43 -12.38 20.58
N GLN A 121 -6.73 -11.10 20.51
CA GLN A 121 -5.69 -10.08 20.42
C GLN A 121 -4.96 -9.98 21.76
N ILE A 122 -3.63 -9.94 21.70
CA ILE A 122 -2.81 -9.69 22.89
C ILE A 122 -2.94 -8.20 23.25
N HIS A 123 -3.18 -7.92 24.55
CA HIS A 123 -3.30 -6.56 25.04
C HIS A 123 -2.01 -5.77 24.78
N LEU A 124 -2.13 -4.56 24.24
CA LEU A 124 -1.02 -3.68 23.86
C LEU A 124 0.03 -4.29 22.91
N GLU A 125 -0.37 -5.32 22.12
CA GLU A 125 0.47 -5.90 21.08
C GLU A 125 -0.33 -6.05 19.78
N ARG A 126 0.34 -5.87 18.64
CA ARG A 126 -0.22 -6.15 17.30
C ARG A 126 -0.11 -7.63 16.98
N ALA A 127 -0.65 -8.48 17.82
CA ALA A 127 -0.64 -9.91 17.61
C ALA A 127 -1.98 -10.54 17.98
N MET A 128 -2.46 -11.46 17.13
CA MET A 128 -3.50 -12.42 17.45
C MET A 128 -2.85 -13.69 17.99
N TYR A 129 -3.41 -14.26 19.04
CA TYR A 129 -2.84 -15.40 19.76
C TYR A 129 -3.80 -16.56 19.85
N CYS A 130 -3.29 -17.77 19.55
CA CYS A 130 -3.95 -19.04 19.76
C CYS A 130 -3.28 -19.77 20.93
N ALA A 131 -3.89 -19.76 22.11
CA ALA A 131 -3.32 -20.40 23.29
C ALA A 131 -3.07 -21.92 23.14
N PRO A 132 -3.98 -22.72 22.50
CA PRO A 132 -3.74 -24.16 22.33
C PRO A 132 -2.56 -24.51 21.43
N CYS A 133 -2.21 -23.64 20.47
CA CYS A 133 -1.10 -23.87 19.53
C CYS A 133 0.15 -23.06 19.88
N ASP A 134 0.08 -22.19 20.88
CA ASP A 134 1.11 -21.16 21.19
C ASP A 134 1.53 -20.37 19.95
N LEU A 135 0.55 -20.08 19.06
CA LEU A 135 0.81 -19.42 17.78
C LEU A 135 0.39 -17.97 17.83
N ARG A 136 1.32 -17.08 17.43
CA ARG A 136 1.06 -15.67 17.23
C ARG A 136 0.99 -15.33 15.74
N SER A 137 0.03 -14.48 15.37
CA SER A 137 -0.12 -13.95 14.02
C SER A 137 -0.03 -12.43 14.05
N TYR A 138 1.02 -11.89 13.46
CA TYR A 138 1.26 -10.46 13.31
C TYR A 138 0.64 -9.92 12.02
N PRO A 139 0.48 -8.57 11.87
CA PRO A 139 0.05 -7.99 10.60
C PRO A 139 0.92 -8.47 9.44
N ARG A 140 0.26 -8.94 8.38
CA ARG A 140 0.94 -9.39 7.17
C ARG A 140 1.50 -8.18 6.44
N ILE A 141 2.74 -8.31 5.97
CA ILE A 141 3.37 -7.42 5.00
C ILE A 141 3.94 -8.31 3.90
N SER A 142 3.44 -8.13 2.67
CA SER A 142 3.92 -8.89 1.50
C SER A 142 4.92 -8.04 0.72
N PRO A 143 6.21 -8.40 0.70
CA PRO A 143 7.20 -7.70 -0.09
C PRO A 143 6.94 -7.92 -1.58
N SER A 144 6.96 -6.82 -2.36
CA SER A 144 6.82 -6.82 -3.81
C SER A 144 7.94 -5.97 -4.40
N MET A 145 8.71 -6.55 -5.32
CA MET A 145 9.75 -5.83 -6.04
C MET A 145 9.11 -5.04 -7.17
N ILE A 146 9.50 -3.79 -7.34
CA ILE A 146 9.04 -2.95 -8.44
C ILE A 146 10.26 -2.33 -9.12
N VAL A 147 10.37 -2.46 -10.44
CA VAL A 147 11.59 -2.12 -11.17
C VAL A 147 11.33 -1.32 -12.42
N LEU A 148 12.09 -0.23 -12.60
CA LEU A 148 12.24 0.45 -13.87
C LEU A 148 13.47 -0.10 -14.59
N ILE A 149 13.27 -0.70 -15.77
CA ILE A 149 14.35 -1.19 -16.62
C ILE A 149 14.71 -0.09 -17.61
N THR A 150 16.02 0.17 -17.73
CA THR A 150 16.54 1.33 -18.48
C THR A 150 17.55 0.93 -19.54
N ARG A 151 17.56 1.68 -20.66
CA ARG A 151 18.52 1.51 -21.76
C ARG A 151 18.82 2.87 -22.41
N GLY A 152 19.88 3.55 -21.99
CA GLY A 152 20.20 4.89 -22.49
C GLY A 152 19.08 5.90 -22.22
N ASP A 153 18.46 6.45 -23.24
CA ASP A 153 17.34 7.40 -23.13
C ASP A 153 15.97 6.69 -23.18
N GLU A 154 15.95 5.38 -23.03
CA GLU A 154 14.72 4.60 -23.05
C GLU A 154 14.44 3.90 -21.73
N VAL A 155 13.18 3.77 -21.40
CA VAL A 155 12.66 3.01 -20.27
C VAL A 155 11.66 1.96 -20.75
N LEU A 156 11.72 0.76 -20.18
CA LEU A 156 10.74 -0.28 -20.45
C LEU A 156 9.55 -0.09 -19.51
N LEU A 157 8.39 0.10 -20.09
CA LEU A 157 7.13 0.19 -19.36
C LEU A 157 6.15 -0.85 -19.91
N ALA A 158 5.30 -1.34 -19.03
CA ALA A 158 4.29 -2.34 -19.34
C ALA A 158 2.90 -1.89 -18.92
N ARG A 159 1.89 -2.47 -19.53
CA ARG A 159 0.49 -2.24 -19.24
C ARG A 159 -0.19 -3.55 -18.88
N SER A 160 -0.78 -3.62 -17.70
CA SER A 160 -1.66 -4.71 -17.31
C SER A 160 -3.10 -4.42 -17.75
N PRO A 161 -3.90 -5.42 -18.16
CA PRO A 161 -5.32 -5.26 -18.48
C PRO A 161 -6.15 -4.77 -17.28
N ARG A 162 -5.58 -4.80 -16.07
CA ARG A 162 -6.22 -4.30 -14.84
C ARG A 162 -6.00 -2.80 -14.62
N PHE A 163 -5.15 -2.15 -15.41
CA PHE A 163 -4.89 -0.71 -15.28
C PHE A 163 -5.96 0.13 -16.00
N VAL A 164 -5.98 1.42 -15.69
CA VAL A 164 -6.73 2.39 -16.47
C VAL A 164 -6.23 2.31 -17.91
N PRO A 165 -7.12 2.22 -18.93
CA PRO A 165 -6.71 2.12 -20.32
C PRO A 165 -5.68 3.17 -20.73
N GLY A 166 -4.61 2.74 -21.38
CA GLY A 166 -3.53 3.59 -21.88
C GLY A 166 -2.46 3.98 -20.85
N VAL A 167 -2.62 3.65 -19.57
CA VAL A 167 -1.59 3.89 -18.53
C VAL A 167 -0.55 2.77 -18.56
N TYR A 168 0.73 3.16 -18.67
CA TYR A 168 1.87 2.26 -18.57
C TYR A 168 2.60 2.47 -17.24
N SER A 169 3.13 1.40 -16.69
CA SER A 169 3.82 1.37 -15.40
C SER A 169 5.11 0.56 -15.48
N THR A 170 5.86 0.57 -14.40
CA THR A 170 7.00 -0.31 -14.16
C THR A 170 6.53 -1.72 -13.85
N LEU A 171 7.38 -2.74 -14.05
CA LEU A 171 7.12 -4.14 -13.73
C LEU A 171 7.14 -4.35 -12.20
N ALA A 172 6.33 -5.26 -11.69
CA ALA A 172 6.30 -5.53 -10.26
C ALA A 172 5.72 -6.91 -9.92
N GLY A 173 6.41 -7.67 -9.08
CA GLY A 173 5.95 -8.96 -8.61
C GLY A 173 6.29 -9.24 -7.15
N PHE A 174 5.69 -10.29 -6.58
CA PHE A 174 5.87 -10.66 -5.18
C PHE A 174 7.04 -11.61 -4.97
N ALA A 175 7.75 -11.38 -3.85
CA ALA A 175 8.79 -12.32 -3.42
C ALA A 175 8.18 -13.67 -3.02
N GLU A 176 8.83 -14.74 -3.49
CA GLU A 176 8.53 -16.11 -3.08
C GLU A 176 9.43 -16.58 -1.92
N PRO A 177 9.00 -17.61 -1.17
CA PRO A 177 9.82 -18.16 -0.09
C PRO A 177 11.20 -18.60 -0.57
N GLY A 178 12.24 -18.07 0.06
CA GLY A 178 13.64 -18.41 -0.26
C GLY A 178 14.33 -17.46 -1.23
N GLU A 179 13.61 -16.51 -1.83
CA GLU A 179 14.19 -15.51 -2.72
C GLU A 179 14.80 -14.33 -1.94
N SER A 180 15.91 -13.80 -2.47
CA SER A 180 16.32 -12.43 -2.20
C SER A 180 15.48 -11.43 -3.00
N ALA A 181 15.57 -10.14 -2.69
CA ALA A 181 14.90 -9.10 -3.47
C ALA A 181 15.37 -9.06 -4.93
N GLU A 182 16.68 -9.28 -5.14
CA GLU A 182 17.31 -9.32 -6.45
C GLU A 182 16.88 -10.56 -7.25
N ASP A 183 16.79 -11.73 -6.62
CA ASP A 183 16.32 -12.96 -7.27
C ASP A 183 14.87 -12.84 -7.72
N CYS A 184 14.01 -12.34 -6.84
CA CYS A 184 12.61 -12.03 -7.15
C CYS A 184 12.49 -11.08 -8.35
N LEU A 185 13.23 -9.95 -8.32
CA LEU A 185 13.22 -8.98 -9.41
C LEU A 185 13.63 -9.59 -10.74
N ILE A 186 14.71 -10.39 -10.77
CA ILE A 186 15.21 -11.04 -11.98
C ILE A 186 14.17 -12.05 -12.51
N ARG A 187 13.57 -12.85 -11.62
CA ARG A 187 12.54 -13.82 -11.99
C ARG A 187 11.31 -13.13 -12.58
N GLU A 188 10.75 -12.13 -11.89
CA GLU A 188 9.56 -11.40 -12.34
C GLU A 188 9.79 -10.71 -13.70
N VAL A 189 10.93 -10.05 -13.89
CA VAL A 189 11.27 -9.43 -15.18
C VAL A 189 11.34 -10.49 -16.30
N ARG A 190 11.91 -11.66 -16.01
CA ARG A 190 11.99 -12.74 -16.99
C ARG A 190 10.62 -13.35 -17.29
N GLU A 191 9.76 -13.52 -16.29
CA GLU A 191 8.40 -14.05 -16.43
C GLU A 191 7.50 -13.08 -17.19
N GLU A 192 7.47 -11.80 -16.78
CA GLU A 192 6.56 -10.80 -17.35
C GLU A 192 6.92 -10.38 -18.78
N VAL A 193 8.24 -10.25 -19.11
CA VAL A 193 8.68 -9.65 -20.38
C VAL A 193 9.89 -10.33 -21.06
N GLN A 194 10.46 -11.40 -20.49
CA GLN A 194 11.56 -12.20 -21.02
C GLN A 194 12.88 -11.44 -21.30
N VAL A 195 13.12 -10.31 -20.63
CA VAL A 195 14.40 -9.61 -20.75
C VAL A 195 15.34 -9.93 -19.59
N GLU A 196 16.64 -9.76 -19.82
CA GLU A 196 17.69 -9.89 -18.81
C GLU A 196 18.07 -8.51 -18.30
N VAL A 197 18.38 -8.42 -16.99
CA VAL A 197 18.77 -7.19 -16.32
C VAL A 197 20.08 -7.34 -15.57
N ARG A 198 20.76 -6.22 -15.35
CA ARG A 198 21.99 -6.10 -14.56
C ARG A 198 22.00 -4.78 -13.79
N ASN A 199 23.02 -4.57 -12.97
CA ASN A 199 23.24 -3.32 -12.22
C ASN A 199 21.98 -2.88 -11.44
N ILE A 200 21.39 -3.82 -10.70
CA ILE A 200 20.19 -3.59 -9.88
C ILE A 200 20.53 -2.63 -8.75
N GLN A 201 19.79 -1.53 -8.63
CA GLN A 201 19.99 -0.49 -7.64
C GLN A 201 18.69 -0.22 -6.87
N TYR A 202 18.70 -0.40 -5.56
CA TYR A 202 17.59 -0.02 -4.69
C TYR A 202 17.50 1.52 -4.56
N LEU A 203 16.30 2.07 -4.73
CA LEU A 203 16.04 3.50 -4.62
C LEU A 203 15.20 3.88 -3.41
N GLY A 204 14.30 3.02 -2.97
CA GLY A 204 13.43 3.29 -1.85
C GLY A 204 12.27 2.31 -1.73
N SER A 205 11.44 2.48 -0.71
CA SER A 205 10.27 1.63 -0.49
C SER A 205 9.03 2.45 -0.19
N GLN A 206 7.87 1.88 -0.45
CA GLN A 206 6.57 2.48 -0.16
C GLN A 206 5.61 1.44 0.41
N CYS A 207 4.93 1.80 1.52
CA CYS A 207 3.78 1.05 1.97
C CYS A 207 2.67 1.12 0.92
N TRP A 208 2.15 -0.04 0.52
CA TRP A 208 1.08 -0.15 -0.46
C TRP A 208 -0.09 -0.94 0.14
N PRO A 209 -1.04 -0.24 0.82
CA PRO A 209 -2.09 -0.86 1.62
C PRO A 209 -3.26 -1.41 0.79
N PHE A 210 -2.94 -2.18 -0.26
CA PHE A 210 -3.89 -2.82 -1.18
C PHE A 210 -3.55 -4.32 -1.40
N PRO A 211 -3.85 -5.20 -0.45
CA PRO A 211 -4.29 -4.88 0.91
C PRO A 211 -3.14 -4.68 1.91
N HIS A 212 -1.94 -5.23 1.70
CA HIS A 212 -0.85 -5.26 2.68
C HIS A 212 0.56 -5.37 2.06
N SER A 213 0.77 -4.80 0.87
CA SER A 213 2.06 -4.87 0.20
C SER A 213 3.05 -3.83 0.73
N MET A 214 4.35 -4.17 0.66
CA MET A 214 5.46 -3.25 0.76
C MET A 214 6.23 -3.29 -0.54
N MET A 215 6.18 -2.18 -1.28
CA MET A 215 6.88 -2.05 -2.56
C MET A 215 8.32 -1.67 -2.32
N LEU A 216 9.26 -2.46 -2.86
CA LEU A 216 10.71 -2.22 -2.86
C LEU A 216 11.11 -1.80 -4.27
N GLY A 217 11.50 -0.54 -4.43
CA GLY A 217 11.72 0.10 -5.72
C GLY A 217 13.17 0.07 -6.19
N PHE A 218 13.36 -0.34 -7.43
CA PHE A 218 14.67 -0.53 -8.04
C PHE A 218 14.76 0.14 -9.42
N HIS A 219 15.97 0.53 -9.80
CA HIS A 219 16.37 0.66 -11.19
C HIS A 219 17.24 -0.53 -11.58
N ALA A 220 17.14 -0.99 -12.83
CA ALA A 220 18.01 -1.99 -13.40
C ALA A 220 18.34 -1.63 -14.85
N GLU A 221 19.52 -2.00 -15.31
CA GLU A 221 19.92 -1.84 -16.70
C GLU A 221 19.52 -3.07 -17.51
N TYR A 222 19.01 -2.85 -18.70
CA TYR A 222 18.81 -3.90 -19.69
C TYR A 222 20.13 -4.58 -20.06
N ALA A 223 20.14 -5.91 -20.05
CA ALA A 223 21.32 -6.72 -20.37
C ALA A 223 21.14 -7.55 -21.64
N GLY A 224 19.91 -7.78 -22.10
CA GLY A 224 19.62 -8.57 -23.30
C GLY A 224 18.21 -9.15 -23.32
N GLY A 225 17.90 -9.89 -24.38
CA GLY A 225 16.59 -10.50 -24.59
C GLY A 225 15.67 -9.66 -25.48
N GLU A 226 14.60 -10.26 -25.95
CA GLU A 226 13.51 -9.58 -26.67
C GLU A 226 12.29 -9.46 -25.77
N ILE A 227 11.56 -8.36 -25.90
CA ILE A 227 10.32 -8.18 -25.11
C ILE A 227 9.28 -9.15 -25.61
N VAL A 228 8.88 -10.09 -24.77
CA VAL A 228 7.78 -11.03 -25.00
C VAL A 228 6.84 -10.95 -23.79
N PRO A 229 5.74 -10.16 -23.87
CA PRO A 229 4.81 -10.00 -22.77
C PRO A 229 4.13 -11.32 -22.40
N GLN A 230 4.03 -11.60 -21.07
CA GLN A 230 3.23 -12.71 -20.55
C GLN A 230 1.74 -12.37 -20.70
N ALA A 231 1.04 -13.05 -21.58
CA ALA A 231 -0.30 -12.68 -22.06
C ALA A 231 -1.38 -12.56 -20.96
N ASP A 232 -1.25 -13.30 -19.86
CA ASP A 232 -2.23 -13.30 -18.76
C ASP A 232 -2.09 -12.09 -17.82
N GLU A 233 -0.92 -11.46 -17.78
CA GLU A 233 -0.60 -10.37 -16.85
C GLU A 233 -0.25 -9.05 -17.55
N ILE A 234 0.42 -9.12 -18.68
CA ILE A 234 0.91 -7.98 -19.45
C ILE A 234 0.21 -7.92 -20.80
N GLU A 235 -0.60 -6.90 -20.99
CA GLU A 235 -1.31 -6.63 -22.25
C GLU A 235 -0.38 -6.09 -23.33
N ASP A 236 0.59 -5.26 -22.92
CA ASP A 236 1.58 -4.64 -23.80
C ASP A 236 2.81 -4.22 -22.99
N ALA A 237 3.99 -4.35 -23.58
CA ALA A 237 5.25 -3.87 -23.01
C ALA A 237 6.17 -3.36 -24.11
N GLN A 238 6.74 -2.18 -23.93
CA GLN A 238 7.60 -1.58 -24.96
C GLN A 238 8.58 -0.57 -24.37
N TRP A 239 9.58 -0.20 -25.16
CA TRP A 239 10.53 0.86 -24.85
C TRP A 239 9.93 2.22 -25.17
N PHE A 240 10.03 3.14 -24.21
CA PHE A 240 9.62 4.55 -24.37
C PHE A 240 10.82 5.46 -24.18
N ASN A 241 10.97 6.43 -25.06
CA ASN A 241 11.98 7.47 -24.89
C ASN A 241 11.59 8.41 -23.75
N VAL A 242 12.53 8.81 -22.90
CA VAL A 242 12.30 9.71 -21.75
C VAL A 242 11.69 11.06 -22.11
N HIS A 243 11.82 11.48 -23.36
CA HIS A 243 11.20 12.72 -23.88
C HIS A 243 9.75 12.54 -24.36
N HIS A 244 9.29 11.28 -24.53
CA HIS A 244 7.97 10.97 -25.09
C HIS A 244 7.33 9.79 -24.34
N LEU A 245 7.01 10.02 -23.07
CA LEU A 245 6.40 9.01 -22.22
C LEU A 245 4.88 8.92 -22.43
N PRO A 246 4.29 7.73 -22.29
CA PRO A 246 2.84 7.54 -22.31
C PRO A 246 2.18 8.11 -21.03
N PRO A 247 0.85 8.03 -20.90
CA PRO A 247 0.20 8.24 -19.61
C PRO A 247 0.79 7.32 -18.53
N LEU A 248 1.16 7.90 -17.40
CA LEU A 248 1.88 7.24 -16.30
C LEU A 248 0.99 7.10 -15.05
N PRO A 249 1.40 6.27 -14.07
CA PRO A 249 0.69 6.13 -12.81
C PRO A 249 0.63 7.44 -12.02
N ALA A 250 -0.24 7.46 -10.99
CA ALA A 250 -0.38 8.61 -10.10
C ALA A 250 0.98 9.05 -9.49
N SER A 251 1.19 10.35 -9.37
CA SER A 251 2.44 10.95 -8.87
C SER A 251 2.84 10.49 -7.45
N ARG A 252 1.89 9.98 -6.68
CA ARG A 252 2.11 9.45 -5.32
C ARG A 252 2.49 7.97 -5.29
N SER A 253 2.63 7.30 -6.43
CA SER A 253 3.06 5.89 -6.49
C SER A 253 4.58 5.80 -6.65
N ILE A 254 5.18 4.78 -6.03
CA ILE A 254 6.59 4.47 -6.21
C ILE A 254 6.91 4.15 -7.68
N ALA A 255 5.98 3.57 -8.44
CA ALA A 255 6.14 3.35 -9.88
C ALA A 255 6.44 4.66 -10.61
N ARG A 256 5.65 5.71 -10.34
CA ARG A 256 5.86 7.04 -10.92
C ARG A 256 7.16 7.66 -10.42
N TYR A 257 7.47 7.52 -9.15
CA TYR A 257 8.73 8.00 -8.58
C TYR A 257 9.95 7.42 -9.29
N LEU A 258 9.98 6.10 -9.54
CA LEU A 258 11.09 5.46 -10.25
C LEU A 258 11.28 6.04 -11.66
N ILE A 259 10.19 6.26 -12.38
CA ILE A 259 10.22 6.86 -13.72
C ILE A 259 10.74 8.29 -13.64
N ASP A 260 10.16 9.11 -12.76
CA ASP A 260 10.50 10.54 -12.65
C ASP A 260 11.95 10.76 -12.19
N VAL A 261 12.49 9.91 -11.30
CA VAL A 261 13.91 9.95 -10.90
C VAL A 261 14.82 9.70 -12.09
N TYR A 262 14.52 8.67 -12.90
CA TYR A 262 15.34 8.37 -14.08
C TYR A 262 15.29 9.48 -15.10
N VAL A 263 14.10 9.98 -15.40
CA VAL A 263 13.91 11.14 -16.30
C VAL A 263 14.68 12.35 -15.81
N ALA A 264 14.58 12.69 -14.52
CA ALA A 264 15.29 13.82 -13.95
C ALA A 264 16.81 13.68 -14.08
N ARG A 265 17.37 12.49 -13.81
CA ARG A 265 18.80 12.21 -13.98
C ARG A 265 19.25 12.35 -15.43
N ARG A 266 18.46 11.83 -16.37
CA ARG A 266 18.78 11.90 -17.81
C ARG A 266 18.72 13.32 -18.37
N LEU A 267 17.80 14.14 -17.88
CA LEU A 267 17.57 15.50 -18.36
C LEU A 267 18.27 16.58 -17.53
N GLY A 268 19.02 16.21 -16.49
CA GLY A 268 19.70 17.18 -15.61
C GLY A 268 18.72 18.02 -14.77
N LEU A 269 17.55 17.48 -14.44
CA LEU A 269 16.52 18.11 -13.61
C LEU A 269 16.68 17.74 -12.14
N ALA A 270 16.00 18.46 -11.24
CA ALA A 270 15.93 18.10 -9.83
C ALA A 270 15.17 16.77 -9.64
N GLU A 271 15.76 15.86 -8.86
CA GLU A 271 15.11 14.58 -8.55
C GLU A 271 13.88 14.79 -7.66
N PRO A 272 12.78 14.04 -7.89
CA PRO A 272 11.61 14.08 -7.03
C PRO A 272 11.91 13.44 -5.67
N VAL A 273 11.10 13.80 -4.68
CA VAL A 273 11.14 13.16 -3.36
C VAL A 273 10.30 11.89 -3.40
N LEU A 274 10.81 10.83 -2.76
CA LEU A 274 10.06 9.58 -2.62
C LEU A 274 8.71 9.83 -1.95
N PRO A 275 7.59 9.39 -2.56
CA PRO A 275 6.28 9.48 -1.93
C PRO A 275 6.23 8.49 -0.76
N GLY A 276 6.41 8.98 0.44
CA GLY A 276 6.51 8.18 1.67
C GLY A 276 5.18 7.82 2.30
#